data_7a84b741590199f2ae59a256e784ccdd
#
_entry.id   7a84b741590199f2ae59a256e784ccdd
#
_cell.length_a   1.000
_cell.length_b   1.000
_cell.length_c   1.000
_cell.angle_alpha   90.00
_cell.angle_beta   90.00
_cell.angle_gamma   90.00
#
_symmetry.space_group_name_H-M   'P 1'
#
loop_
_entity.id
_entity.type
_entity.pdbx_description
1 polymer ?
#
loop_
_entity_poly.entity_id
_entity_poly.type
_entity_poly.pdbx_seq_one_letter_code
_entity_poly.pdbx_strand_id
1 'polypeptide(L)'
;MKILIKTLLILFFIFTSSNADTGNKWSFYTGTFDFSDEGAKSTLFGVQHINENLYRESFLGTLQPVTGFFITSDKAKYLYSGFQTSYKRDSIVFTPSFTPGLYDKGDGKDLKHVIEFKTEIQISINISEYSELGFSYNHISNANLGDNNPGANSYMINFIKKY
;
A
#
# COMPACT_ATOMS: atom_id res chain seq x y z
N MET A 1 9.20 15.84 19.70
CA MET A 1 8.19 15.15 18.90
C MET A 1 7.79 15.89 17.60
N LYS A 2 7.41 17.18 17.64
CA LYS A 2 7.04 17.94 16.39
C LYS A 2 8.16 18.07 15.34
N ILE A 3 9.43 18.05 15.73
CA ILE A 3 10.60 18.15 14.83
C ILE A 3 10.87 16.81 14.14
N LEU A 4 10.68 15.69 14.83
CA LEU A 4 10.91 14.34 14.30
C LEU A 4 9.92 14.01 13.15
N ILE A 5 8.67 14.44 13.28
CA ILE A 5 7.62 14.24 12.26
C ILE A 5 7.93 15.05 10.99
N LYS A 6 8.43 16.29 11.14
CA LYS A 6 8.82 17.12 9.99
C LYS A 6 10.04 16.53 9.27
N THR A 7 10.98 15.92 9.98
CA THR A 7 12.17 15.30 9.39
C THR A 7 11.83 14.00 8.68
N LEU A 8 10.88 13.22 9.22
CA LEU A 8 10.40 11.99 8.58
C LEU A 8 9.67 12.27 7.25
N LEU A 9 8.86 13.34 7.18
CA LEU A 9 8.18 13.77 5.96
C LEU A 9 9.14 14.25 4.86
N ILE A 10 10.28 14.85 5.24
CA ILE A 10 11.27 15.36 4.28
C ILE A 10 12.11 14.22 3.68
N LEU A 11 12.37 13.14 4.42
CA LEU A 11 13.09 11.97 3.92
C LEU A 11 12.33 11.19 2.82
N PHE A 12 11.02 11.38 2.71
CA PHE A 12 10.19 10.71 1.69
C PHE A 12 10.31 11.32 0.27
N PHE A 13 10.85 12.52 0.13
CA PHE A 13 10.87 13.24 -1.15
C PHE A 13 12.24 13.28 -1.89
N ILE A 14 13.28 12.63 -1.38
CA ILE A 14 14.58 12.61 -2.05
C ILE A 14 14.79 11.28 -2.79
N PHE A 15 13.90 10.96 -3.71
CA PHE A 15 14.20 10.01 -4.78
C PHE A 15 14.40 10.77 -6.07
N THR A 16 15.65 11.19 -6.33
CA THR A 16 16.04 11.72 -7.63
C THR A 16 16.06 10.58 -8.65
N SER A 17 15.34 10.78 -9.75
CA SER A 17 15.27 9.89 -10.88
C SER A 17 16.64 9.63 -11.50
N SER A 18 17.09 8.38 -11.54
CA SER A 18 18.09 7.95 -12.50
C SER A 18 17.37 7.26 -13.66
N ASN A 19 17.67 7.66 -14.89
CA ASN A 19 17.09 7.08 -16.08
C ASN A 19 17.56 5.64 -16.26
N ALA A 20 16.66 4.70 -16.14
CA ALA A 20 16.82 3.34 -16.64
C ALA A 20 15.46 2.79 -17.07
N ASP A 21 15.49 2.06 -18.16
CA ASP A 21 14.39 1.55 -18.95
C ASP A 21 13.51 0.53 -18.20
N THR A 22 12.18 0.69 -18.30
CA THR A 22 11.15 -0.37 -18.20
C THR A 22 10.91 -1.12 -16.90
N GLY A 23 10.96 -0.49 -15.73
CA GLY A 23 10.62 -1.16 -14.47
C GLY A 23 9.42 -0.56 -13.74
N ASN A 24 8.33 -0.24 -14.46
CA ASN A 24 7.10 0.28 -13.84
C ASN A 24 6.03 -0.81 -13.80
N LYS A 25 5.34 -0.93 -12.66
CA LYS A 25 4.16 -1.77 -12.52
C LYS A 25 2.98 -0.94 -12.05
N TRP A 26 1.81 -1.26 -12.60
CA TRP A 26 0.53 -0.80 -12.06
C TRP A 26 -0.22 -1.99 -11.47
N SER A 27 -0.73 -1.82 -10.27
CA SER A 27 -1.65 -2.77 -9.65
C SER A 27 -3.01 -2.13 -9.50
N PHE A 28 -4.03 -2.79 -10.05
CA PHE A 28 -5.44 -2.47 -9.84
C PHE A 28 -6.00 -3.50 -8.89
N TYR A 29 -6.70 -3.06 -7.86
CA TYR A 29 -7.18 -3.97 -6.83
C TYR A 29 -8.58 -3.62 -6.35
N THR A 30 -9.30 -4.64 -5.94
CA THR A 30 -10.63 -4.51 -5.33
C THR A 30 -10.78 -5.54 -4.22
N GLY A 31 -11.63 -5.23 -3.26
CA GLY A 31 -11.85 -6.12 -2.14
C GLY A 31 -12.80 -5.55 -1.10
N THR A 32 -12.65 -6.03 0.13
CA THR A 32 -13.46 -5.59 1.26
C THR A 32 -12.59 -4.83 2.26
N PHE A 33 -12.95 -3.58 2.48
CA PHE A 33 -12.40 -2.74 3.55
C PHE A 33 -13.05 -3.14 4.87
N ASP A 34 -12.21 -3.24 5.89
CA ASP A 34 -12.59 -3.56 7.28
C ASP A 34 -13.54 -4.73 7.45
N PHE A 35 -13.15 -5.88 6.90
CA PHE A 35 -13.95 -7.10 6.95
C PHE A 35 -14.19 -7.62 8.37
N SER A 36 -13.40 -7.17 9.35
CA SER A 36 -13.49 -7.57 10.75
C SER A 36 -14.55 -6.83 11.57
N ASP A 37 -15.08 -5.71 11.03
CA ASP A 37 -16.13 -4.90 11.66
C ASP A 37 -17.39 -4.89 10.77
N GLU A 38 -18.43 -5.63 11.18
CA GLU A 38 -19.68 -5.76 10.40
C GLU A 38 -20.35 -4.40 10.10
N GLY A 39 -20.20 -3.43 10.98
CA GLY A 39 -20.76 -2.09 10.82
C GLY A 39 -19.97 -1.16 9.92
N ALA A 40 -18.74 -1.54 9.55
CA ALA A 40 -17.81 -0.72 8.79
C ALA A 40 -17.34 -1.37 7.49
N LYS A 41 -17.86 -2.54 7.16
CA LYS A 41 -17.55 -3.23 5.89
C LYS A 41 -17.98 -2.44 4.69
N SER A 42 -17.05 -2.22 3.77
CA SER A 42 -17.36 -1.57 2.49
C SER A 42 -16.52 -2.15 1.35
N THR A 43 -17.02 -2.02 0.13
CA THR A 43 -16.25 -2.42 -1.06
C THR A 43 -15.16 -1.40 -1.31
N LEU A 44 -13.95 -1.88 -1.59
CA LEU A 44 -12.76 -1.07 -1.83
C LEU A 44 -12.31 -1.24 -3.28
N PHE A 45 -11.93 -0.12 -3.93
CA PHE A 45 -11.27 -0.07 -5.23
C PHE A 45 -10.03 0.79 -5.12
N GLY A 46 -8.93 0.32 -5.68
CA GLY A 46 -7.68 1.05 -5.61
C GLY A 46 -6.75 0.79 -6.78
N VAL A 47 -5.76 1.67 -6.85
CA VAL A 47 -4.66 1.60 -7.82
C VAL A 47 -3.37 1.96 -7.12
N GLN A 48 -2.30 1.29 -7.48
CA GLN A 48 -0.96 1.65 -7.03
C GLN A 48 0.06 1.51 -8.16
N HIS A 49 1.04 2.38 -8.12
CA HIS A 49 2.19 2.39 -8.99
C HIS A 49 3.42 1.91 -8.21
N ILE A 50 4.14 0.98 -8.77
CA ILE A 50 5.40 0.46 -8.25
C ILE A 50 6.50 0.83 -9.25
N ASN A 51 7.53 1.52 -8.78
CA ASN A 51 8.67 1.88 -9.60
C ASN A 51 9.86 0.96 -9.28
N GLU A 52 10.08 -0.05 -10.12
CA GLU A 52 11.18 -1.00 -9.94
C GLU A 52 12.54 -0.41 -10.34
N ASN A 53 12.57 0.74 -11.04
CA ASN A 53 13.83 1.42 -11.42
C ASN A 53 14.42 2.24 -10.26
N LEU A 54 13.54 2.71 -9.36
CA LEU A 54 13.96 3.35 -8.13
C LEU A 54 14.01 2.31 -7.03
N TYR A 55 15.17 1.72 -6.82
CA TYR A 55 15.33 0.69 -5.80
C TYR A 55 16.49 1.00 -4.84
N ARG A 56 16.43 0.40 -3.68
CA ARG A 56 17.50 0.45 -2.69
C ARG A 56 17.71 -0.93 -2.07
N GLU A 57 18.95 -1.39 -2.09
CA GLU A 57 19.32 -2.61 -1.40
C GLU A 57 19.29 -2.40 0.12
N SER A 58 18.73 -3.36 0.83
CA SER A 58 18.62 -3.37 2.29
C SER A 58 18.76 -4.79 2.82
N PHE A 59 18.82 -4.94 4.14
CA PHE A 59 18.78 -6.25 4.80
C PHE A 59 17.45 -7.00 4.60
N LEU A 60 16.38 -6.27 4.21
CA LEU A 60 15.08 -6.84 3.84
C LEU A 60 15.00 -7.18 2.34
N GLY A 61 16.08 -7.10 1.59
CA GLY A 61 16.10 -7.23 0.14
C GLY A 61 15.97 -5.91 -0.59
N THR A 62 15.60 -5.97 -1.87
CA THR A 62 15.48 -4.82 -2.76
C THR A 62 14.19 -4.05 -2.49
N LEU A 63 14.29 -2.90 -1.84
CA LEU A 63 13.16 -2.01 -1.57
C LEU A 63 12.80 -1.22 -2.83
N GLN A 64 11.53 -1.25 -3.20
CA GLN A 64 10.95 -0.53 -4.34
C GLN A 64 9.91 0.47 -3.84
N PRO A 65 9.93 1.72 -4.30
CA PRO A 65 8.89 2.67 -3.92
C PRO A 65 7.54 2.30 -4.52
N VAL A 66 6.51 2.49 -3.71
CA VAL A 66 5.12 2.30 -4.09
C VAL A 66 4.31 3.53 -3.71
N THR A 67 3.44 3.98 -4.61
CA THR A 67 2.49 5.06 -4.38
C THR A 67 1.14 4.63 -4.86
N GLY A 68 0.09 4.89 -4.10
CA GLY A 68 -1.23 4.43 -4.46
C GLY A 68 -2.35 5.20 -3.78
N PHE A 69 -3.54 4.86 -4.23
CA PHE A 69 -4.78 5.43 -3.74
C PHE A 69 -5.87 4.36 -3.74
N PHE A 70 -6.75 4.41 -2.74
CA PHE A 70 -8.01 3.69 -2.81
C PHE A 70 -9.21 4.56 -2.37
N ILE A 71 -10.38 4.12 -2.80
CA ILE A 71 -11.67 4.64 -2.36
C ILE A 71 -12.59 3.48 -2.00
N THR A 72 -13.44 3.67 -1.00
CA THR A 72 -14.47 2.68 -0.63
C THR A 72 -15.85 3.11 -1.12
N SER A 73 -16.81 2.18 -1.13
CA SER A 73 -18.23 2.50 -1.40
C SER A 73 -18.80 3.55 -0.45
N ASP A 74 -18.26 3.66 0.76
CA ASP A 74 -18.64 4.64 1.77
C ASP A 74 -17.79 5.93 1.68
N LYS A 75 -17.14 6.14 0.52
CA LYS A 75 -16.34 7.32 0.20
C LYS A 75 -15.10 7.53 1.09
N ALA A 76 -14.71 6.55 1.90
CA ALA A 76 -13.43 6.61 2.57
C ALA A 76 -12.30 6.56 1.53
N LYS A 77 -11.25 7.35 1.75
CA LYS A 77 -10.13 7.50 0.81
C LYS A 77 -8.80 7.37 1.53
N TYR A 78 -7.84 6.78 0.86
CA TYR A 78 -6.48 6.66 1.37
C TYR A 78 -5.48 6.93 0.27
N LEU A 79 -4.69 7.99 0.41
CA LEU A 79 -3.57 8.31 -0.46
C LEU A 79 -2.29 7.98 0.27
N TYR A 80 -1.44 7.14 -0.31
CA TYR A 80 -0.28 6.61 0.38
C TYR A 80 0.97 6.54 -0.50
N SER A 81 2.12 6.57 0.14
CA SER A 81 3.41 6.29 -0.47
C SER A 81 4.32 5.59 0.53
N GLY A 82 5.15 4.68 0.05
CA GLY A 82 6.05 3.92 0.89
C GLY A 82 6.93 3.00 0.07
N PHE A 83 7.16 1.80 0.58
CA PHE A 83 8.02 0.81 -0.07
C PHE A 83 7.46 -0.59 0.08
N GLN A 84 7.86 -1.43 -0.86
CA GLN A 84 7.66 -2.87 -0.84
C GLN A 84 8.98 -3.58 -1.15
N THR A 85 9.01 -4.88 -0.87
CA THR A 85 10.03 -5.79 -1.38
C THR A 85 9.34 -7.03 -1.92
N SER A 86 9.92 -7.69 -2.92
CA SER A 86 9.33 -8.87 -3.55
C SER A 86 10.27 -10.04 -3.51
N TYR A 87 9.79 -11.16 -3.01
CA TYR A 87 10.50 -12.43 -2.96
C TYR A 87 9.87 -13.40 -3.94
N LYS A 88 10.59 -13.75 -4.99
CA LYS A 88 10.10 -14.64 -6.04
C LYS A 88 10.63 -16.05 -5.86
N ARG A 89 9.73 -17.02 -5.92
CA ARG A 89 10.06 -18.43 -6.01
C ARG A 89 9.19 -19.10 -7.07
N ASP A 90 9.82 -19.53 -8.16
CA ASP A 90 9.14 -20.07 -9.35
C ASP A 90 8.11 -19.05 -9.90
N SER A 91 6.84 -19.43 -9.96
CA SER A 91 5.74 -18.56 -10.39
C SER A 91 5.09 -17.75 -9.26
N ILE A 92 5.48 -18.00 -8.01
CA ILE A 92 4.90 -17.36 -6.82
C ILE A 92 5.76 -16.16 -6.43
N VAL A 93 5.10 -15.03 -6.14
CA VAL A 93 5.73 -13.81 -5.64
C VAL A 93 5.10 -13.43 -4.31
N PHE A 94 5.91 -13.28 -3.27
CA PHE A 94 5.51 -12.79 -1.96
C PHE A 94 5.99 -11.36 -1.79
N THR A 95 5.06 -10.43 -1.50
CA THR A 95 5.36 -8.99 -1.48
C THR A 95 4.81 -8.34 -0.20
N PRO A 96 5.63 -8.22 0.85
CA PRO A 96 5.32 -7.33 1.97
C PRO A 96 5.54 -5.87 1.59
N SER A 97 4.71 -4.98 2.14
CA SER A 97 4.83 -3.54 1.97
C SER A 97 4.48 -2.76 3.24
N PHE A 98 5.03 -1.55 3.31
CA PHE A 98 4.72 -0.56 4.33
C PHE A 98 4.51 0.80 3.67
N THR A 99 3.29 1.34 3.83
CA THR A 99 2.86 2.55 3.13
C THR A 99 2.09 3.49 4.06
N PRO A 100 2.78 4.45 4.70
CA PRO A 100 2.11 5.56 5.38
C PRO A 100 1.32 6.41 4.40
N GLY A 101 0.24 7.06 4.87
CA GLY A 101 -0.61 7.86 4.00
C GLY A 101 -1.58 8.76 4.74
N LEU A 102 -2.42 9.41 3.95
CA LEU A 102 -3.47 10.30 4.41
C LEU A 102 -4.82 9.62 4.21
N TYR A 103 -5.57 9.51 5.28
CA TYR A 103 -6.89 8.90 5.31
C TYR A 103 -7.97 9.95 5.52
N ASP A 104 -9.01 9.87 4.71
CA ASP A 104 -10.28 10.59 4.88
C ASP A 104 -11.38 9.53 5.01
N LYS A 105 -12.12 9.59 6.11
CA LYS A 105 -13.14 8.57 6.42
C LYS A 105 -14.36 8.60 5.50
N GLY A 106 -14.64 9.75 4.85
CA GLY A 106 -15.90 9.93 4.15
C GLY A 106 -17.10 9.62 5.04
N ASP A 107 -17.99 8.75 4.54
CA ASP A 107 -19.14 8.21 5.28
C ASP A 107 -18.81 6.88 5.99
N GLY A 108 -17.57 6.38 5.85
CA GLY A 108 -17.10 5.08 6.37
C GLY A 108 -16.46 5.16 7.76
N LYS A 109 -15.61 4.17 8.05
CA LYS A 109 -14.97 4.00 9.36
C LYS A 109 -14.06 5.18 9.72
N ASP A 110 -14.22 5.70 10.93
CA ASP A 110 -13.35 6.74 11.51
C ASP A 110 -12.13 6.09 12.18
N LEU A 111 -10.95 6.21 11.56
CA LEU A 111 -9.69 5.70 12.09
C LEU A 111 -9.04 6.64 13.11
N LYS A 112 -9.71 7.77 13.43
CA LYS A 112 -9.35 8.73 14.49
C LYS A 112 -8.10 9.57 14.24
N HIS A 113 -7.44 9.39 13.09
CA HIS A 113 -6.31 10.23 12.70
C HIS A 113 -6.24 10.36 11.18
N VAL A 114 -5.73 11.48 10.69
CA VAL A 114 -5.57 11.71 9.25
C VAL A 114 -4.34 10.98 8.68
N ILE A 115 -3.30 10.80 9.50
CA ILE A 115 -2.11 10.02 9.13
C ILE A 115 -2.33 8.60 9.61
N GLU A 116 -2.29 7.66 8.66
CA GLU A 116 -2.43 6.24 8.90
C GLU A 116 -1.25 5.48 8.28
N PHE A 117 -0.99 4.30 8.81
CA PHE A 117 0.08 3.41 8.35
C PHE A 117 -0.54 2.11 7.86
N LYS A 118 -0.34 1.79 6.59
CA LYS A 118 -0.78 0.53 6.00
C LYS A 118 0.40 -0.45 5.95
N THR A 119 0.22 -1.61 6.56
CA THR A 119 1.06 -2.80 6.33
C THR A 119 0.28 -3.77 5.47
N GLU A 120 0.92 -4.35 4.47
CA GLU A 120 0.27 -5.29 3.55
C GLU A 120 1.17 -6.47 3.25
N ILE A 121 0.56 -7.63 3.12
CA ILE A 121 1.17 -8.84 2.59
C ILE A 121 0.38 -9.24 1.35
N GLN A 122 1.07 -9.39 0.22
CA GLN A 122 0.50 -9.88 -1.03
C GLN A 122 1.18 -11.18 -1.45
N ILE A 123 0.40 -12.12 -1.96
CA ILE A 123 0.87 -13.30 -2.67
C ILE A 123 0.29 -13.23 -4.07
N SER A 124 1.15 -13.30 -5.09
CA SER A 124 0.74 -13.29 -6.49
C SER A 124 1.36 -14.43 -7.27
N ILE A 125 0.73 -14.76 -8.39
CA ILE A 125 1.24 -15.71 -9.39
C ILE A 125 1.39 -15.01 -10.73
N ASN A 126 2.47 -15.31 -11.45
CA ASN A 126 2.63 -14.85 -12.83
C ASN A 126 1.63 -15.58 -13.72
N ILE A 127 0.70 -14.85 -14.34
CA ILE A 127 -0.25 -15.37 -15.34
C ILE A 127 0.23 -15.13 -16.78
N SER A 128 1.20 -14.21 -16.94
CA SER A 128 1.96 -14.01 -18.16
C SER A 128 3.32 -13.37 -17.83
N GLU A 129 4.15 -13.15 -18.85
CA GLU A 129 5.43 -12.43 -18.69
C GLU A 129 5.26 -11.03 -18.08
N TYR A 130 4.14 -10.36 -18.39
CA TYR A 130 3.89 -8.98 -17.99
C TYR A 130 2.71 -8.81 -17.02
N SER A 131 2.16 -9.90 -16.48
CA SER A 131 0.97 -9.80 -15.64
C SER A 131 1.01 -10.80 -14.49
N GLU A 132 0.57 -10.33 -13.32
CA GLU A 132 0.40 -11.14 -12.13
C GLU A 132 -1.03 -11.02 -11.62
N LEU A 133 -1.55 -12.10 -11.06
CA LEU A 133 -2.80 -12.11 -10.28
C LEU A 133 -2.45 -12.38 -8.83
N GLY A 134 -2.90 -11.53 -7.92
CA GLY A 134 -2.57 -11.60 -6.51
C GLY A 134 -3.77 -11.54 -5.59
N PHE A 135 -3.52 -11.99 -4.37
CA PHE A 135 -4.39 -11.80 -3.22
C PHE A 135 -3.58 -11.09 -2.14
N SER A 136 -4.15 -10.08 -1.49
CA SER A 136 -3.50 -9.37 -0.41
C SER A 136 -4.40 -9.16 0.80
N TYR A 137 -3.72 -9.06 1.95
CA TYR A 137 -4.29 -8.65 3.22
C TYR A 137 -3.52 -7.43 3.71
N ASN A 138 -4.25 -6.42 4.18
CA ASN A 138 -3.63 -5.28 4.83
C ASN A 138 -4.28 -4.93 6.16
N HIS A 139 -3.50 -4.24 6.97
CA HIS A 139 -3.92 -3.58 8.19
C HIS A 139 -3.54 -2.10 8.10
N ILE A 140 -4.51 -1.23 8.40
CA ILE A 140 -4.32 0.22 8.48
C ILE A 140 -4.57 0.65 9.91
N SER A 141 -3.67 1.47 10.47
CA SER A 141 -3.81 2.01 11.81
C SER A 141 -2.98 3.28 12.00
N ASN A 142 -3.36 4.12 12.96
CA ASN A 142 -2.65 5.37 13.24
C ASN A 142 -1.41 5.21 14.15
N ALA A 143 -1.04 3.98 14.52
CA ALA A 143 0.09 3.70 15.41
C ALA A 143 0.04 4.49 16.75
N ASN A 144 -1.16 4.72 17.29
CA ASN A 144 -1.41 5.53 18.49
C ASN A 144 -0.96 7.02 18.37
N LEU A 145 -0.99 7.59 17.17
CA LEU A 145 -0.82 9.04 16.99
C LEU A 145 -2.02 9.85 17.50
N GLY A 146 -3.20 9.23 17.55
CA GLY A 146 -4.41 9.78 18.16
C GLY A 146 -4.70 9.15 19.52
N ASP A 147 -5.78 9.60 20.17
CA ASP A 147 -6.24 9.09 21.47
C ASP A 147 -6.77 7.64 21.40
N ASN A 148 -7.20 7.22 20.22
CA ASN A 148 -7.69 5.88 19.92
C ASN A 148 -7.10 5.36 18.62
N ASN A 149 -6.90 4.06 18.52
CA ASN A 149 -6.38 3.38 17.34
C ASN A 149 -7.28 2.19 16.95
N PRO A 150 -8.45 2.44 16.34
CA PRO A 150 -9.41 1.37 16.02
C PRO A 150 -8.90 0.42 14.92
N GLY A 151 -8.05 0.93 14.02
CA GLY A 151 -7.55 0.18 12.87
C GLY A 151 -8.62 -0.31 11.90
N ALA A 152 -8.21 -0.83 10.74
CA ALA A 152 -9.06 -1.50 9.77
C ALA A 152 -8.28 -2.62 9.07
N ASN A 153 -8.96 -3.75 8.80
CA ASN A 153 -8.38 -4.90 8.13
C ASN A 153 -9.08 -5.12 6.78
N SER A 154 -8.30 -5.31 5.72
CA SER A 154 -8.87 -5.50 4.39
C SER A 154 -8.22 -6.67 3.68
N TYR A 155 -8.98 -7.30 2.79
CA TYR A 155 -8.45 -8.26 1.82
C TYR A 155 -8.84 -7.83 0.41
N MET A 156 -7.94 -8.09 -0.55
CA MET A 156 -8.10 -7.65 -1.92
C MET A 156 -7.63 -8.71 -2.92
N ILE A 157 -8.21 -8.63 -4.11
CA ILE A 157 -7.69 -9.27 -5.32
C ILE A 157 -6.98 -8.19 -6.12
N ASN A 158 -5.77 -8.50 -6.60
CA ASN A 158 -4.88 -7.58 -7.29
C ASN A 158 -4.59 -8.08 -8.70
N PHE A 159 -4.73 -7.23 -9.67
CA PHE A 159 -4.22 -7.43 -11.03
C PHE A 159 -3.04 -6.50 -11.25
N ILE A 160 -1.86 -7.06 -11.42
CA ILE A 160 -0.61 -6.31 -11.58
C ILE A 160 -0.16 -6.41 -13.04
N LYS A 161 0.13 -5.27 -13.64
CA LYS A 161 0.61 -5.14 -15.02
C LYS A 161 1.96 -4.46 -15.04
N LYS A 162 2.95 -5.09 -15.67
CA LYS A 162 4.28 -4.55 -15.95
C LYS A 162 4.28 -3.86 -17.32
N TYR A 163 4.96 -2.74 -17.43
CA TYR A 163 5.11 -1.96 -18.65
C TYR A 163 6.58 -1.77 -18.99
#